data_5d32717cd103e2fd5964c65adc3aed65
#
_entry.id   5d32717cd103e2fd5964c65adc3aed65
#
_cell.length_a   1.000
_cell.length_b   1.000
_cell.length_c   1.000
_cell.angle_alpha   90.00
_cell.angle_beta   90.00
_cell.angle_gamma   90.00
#
_symmetry.space_group_name_H-M   'P 1'
#
loop_
_entity.id
_entity.type
_entity.pdbx_description
1 polymer ?
#
loop_
_entity_poly.entity_id
_entity_poly.type
_entity_poly.pdbx_seq_one_letter_code
_entity_poly.pdbx_strand_id
1 'polypeptide(L)'
;MPHSLNVNYSFLSKFKKHVSSSVVLIACTILALIFANIPVVKEWYFSLWQHPMAVSVGGFNLFSHGGHSMNVMMVINDFLMAIFFLSVGLEIKREILVGELSSMKKALLPIIGACGGMLVPVLVFALFCPANAAMQRGLAIPMATDIAFSLGVLSVFKTRVPVSLKVFLAALAVADDLGGIIVIALFYSSDLSWLYLGLSALCVAVMIIANISKVRAKSFYLVVGLVLWYMMLNSGIHATISGVIVALCIPATLKKGTGHYLERIRMQISKFPVIDVDDLHKTVVLTHNEIHMLKSIESAADKMISPLQDLEDSLHGVINFFVIPLFAFANAGVDLSQMSIGGLFSGVGLAVMLGLVVGKFLGVFTFSWIAIKTKIVTLPAGISWNAFASVCVVCGIGFTVSMFIADLSYSALGEAGITLLNEAKLGVLCGSVISAVLGCVLLSRTLPKEDC
;
A
#
# COMPACT_ATOMS: atom_id res chain seq x y z
N MET A 1 27.76 -18.14 -10.53
CA MET A 1 28.06 -17.31 -9.35
C MET A 1 27.19 -16.07 -9.43
N PRO A 2 26.30 -15.82 -8.53
CA PRO A 2 25.83 -14.47 -8.25
C PRO A 2 26.36 -14.08 -6.88
N HIS A 3 27.25 -13.08 -6.86
CA HIS A 3 27.58 -12.36 -5.65
C HIS A 3 26.30 -11.67 -5.15
N SER A 4 25.72 -12.21 -4.10
CA SER A 4 24.76 -11.47 -3.29
C SER A 4 25.50 -10.25 -2.73
N LEU A 5 25.03 -9.07 -3.10
CA LEU A 5 25.38 -7.82 -2.45
C LEU A 5 25.00 -7.93 -0.97
N ASN A 6 25.96 -8.27 -0.13
CA ASN A 6 25.88 -8.12 1.31
C ASN A 6 25.88 -6.62 1.63
N VAL A 7 24.79 -5.96 1.32
CA VAL A 7 24.47 -4.65 1.90
C VAL A 7 24.24 -4.89 3.40
N ASN A 8 25.01 -4.20 4.21
CA ASN A 8 25.03 -4.26 5.67
C ASN A 8 23.62 -4.42 6.31
N TYR A 9 23.13 -5.64 6.38
CA TYR A 9 21.87 -6.02 7.04
C TYR A 9 21.85 -5.59 8.50
N SER A 10 23.02 -5.38 9.12
CA SER A 10 23.15 -5.01 10.53
C SER A 10 22.62 -3.60 10.84
N PHE A 11 22.80 -2.60 9.96
CA PHE A 11 22.34 -1.23 10.23
C PHE A 11 20.81 -1.12 10.01
N LEU A 12 20.32 -1.65 8.88
CA LEU A 12 18.90 -1.67 8.56
C LEU A 12 18.09 -2.55 9.54
N SER A 13 18.65 -3.67 10.01
CA SER A 13 17.97 -4.52 10.99
C SER A 13 17.91 -3.87 12.38
N LYS A 14 18.94 -3.16 12.80
CA LYS A 14 18.94 -2.35 14.03
C LYS A 14 17.98 -1.17 13.93
N PHE A 15 17.92 -0.50 12.79
CA PHE A 15 16.98 0.59 12.54
C PHE A 15 15.52 0.12 12.56
N LYS A 16 15.22 -0.99 11.88
CA LYS A 16 13.90 -1.65 11.91
C LYS A 16 13.43 -2.05 13.31
N LYS A 17 14.35 -2.37 14.22
CA LYS A 17 14.02 -2.81 15.58
C LYS A 17 13.56 -1.67 16.48
N HIS A 18 13.90 -0.41 16.16
CA HIS A 18 13.68 0.75 17.03
C HIS A 18 12.74 1.81 16.44
N VAL A 19 12.52 1.83 15.13
CA VAL A 19 11.70 2.86 14.47
C VAL A 19 10.56 2.21 13.71
N SER A 20 9.32 2.53 14.07
CA SER A 20 8.13 2.11 13.32
C SER A 20 8.08 2.84 11.96
N SER A 21 7.66 2.14 10.90
CA SER A 21 7.45 2.74 9.56
C SER A 21 6.49 3.94 9.61
N SER A 22 5.48 3.89 10.48
CA SER A 22 4.53 5.01 10.66
C SER A 22 5.21 6.27 11.21
N VAL A 23 6.23 6.13 12.07
CA VAL A 23 7.00 7.28 12.57
C VAL A 23 7.82 7.91 11.45
N VAL A 24 8.44 7.11 10.59
CA VAL A 24 9.18 7.61 9.41
C VAL A 24 8.24 8.35 8.47
N LEU A 25 7.07 7.80 8.23
CA LEU A 25 6.04 8.41 7.38
C LEU A 25 5.59 9.77 7.91
N ILE A 26 5.28 9.86 9.20
CA ILE A 26 4.89 11.12 9.86
C ILE A 26 6.04 12.14 9.78
N ALA A 27 7.27 11.71 10.05
CA ALA A 27 8.44 12.59 9.98
C ALA A 27 8.64 13.15 8.55
N CYS A 28 8.54 12.31 7.52
CA CYS A 28 8.63 12.73 6.11
C CYS A 28 7.51 13.72 5.75
N THR A 29 6.29 13.50 6.25
CA THR A 29 5.15 14.40 6.03
C THR A 29 5.38 15.76 6.67
N ILE A 30 5.83 15.79 7.92
CA ILE A 30 6.14 17.05 8.63
C ILE A 30 7.28 17.78 7.91
N LEU A 31 8.34 17.08 7.51
CA LEU A 31 9.44 17.67 6.75
C LEU A 31 8.96 18.25 5.41
N ALA A 32 8.08 17.55 4.68
CA ALA A 32 7.49 18.06 3.44
C ALA A 32 6.72 19.38 3.66
N LEU A 33 5.88 19.43 4.69
CA LEU A 33 5.14 20.66 5.06
C LEU A 33 6.08 21.79 5.46
N ILE A 34 7.12 21.51 6.23
CA ILE A 34 8.13 22.50 6.63
C ILE A 34 8.85 23.05 5.39
N PHE A 35 9.33 22.18 4.50
CA PHE A 35 10.09 22.58 3.31
C PHE A 35 9.23 23.35 2.31
N ALA A 36 7.97 22.98 2.16
CA ALA A 36 7.03 23.67 1.29
C ALA A 36 6.67 25.10 1.76
N ASN A 37 6.90 25.42 3.05
CA ASN A 37 6.45 26.70 3.64
C ASN A 37 7.59 27.60 4.14
N ILE A 38 8.85 27.13 4.17
CA ILE A 38 10.00 27.96 4.48
C ILE A 38 10.45 28.71 3.22
N PRO A 39 10.46 30.05 3.17
CA PRO A 39 10.72 30.84 1.96
C PRO A 39 12.06 30.47 1.26
N VAL A 40 13.12 30.20 2.03
CA VAL A 40 14.46 29.88 1.51
C VAL A 40 14.54 28.52 0.82
N VAL A 41 13.74 27.55 1.28
CA VAL A 41 13.78 26.14 0.82
C VAL A 41 12.65 25.82 -0.15
N LYS A 42 11.58 26.62 -0.11
CA LYS A 42 10.36 26.40 -0.88
C LYS A 42 10.60 26.24 -2.38
N GLU A 43 11.34 27.17 -2.98
CA GLU A 43 11.63 27.12 -4.42
C GLU A 43 12.42 25.87 -4.79
N TRP A 44 13.45 25.53 -4.00
CA TRP A 44 14.23 24.32 -4.18
C TRP A 44 13.34 23.05 -4.05
N TYR A 45 12.48 22.99 -3.04
CA TYR A 45 11.61 21.85 -2.81
C TYR A 45 10.65 21.62 -3.99
N PHE A 46 9.98 22.65 -4.48
CA PHE A 46 9.06 22.50 -5.62
C PHE A 46 9.80 22.25 -6.94
N SER A 47 10.95 22.90 -7.16
CA SER A 47 11.74 22.69 -8.38
C SER A 47 12.29 21.28 -8.49
N LEU A 48 12.64 20.62 -7.36
CA LEU A 48 13.12 19.24 -7.32
C LEU A 48 12.14 18.27 -8.01
N TRP A 49 10.85 18.45 -7.76
CA TRP A 49 9.82 17.56 -8.31
C TRP A 49 9.53 17.82 -9.79
N GLN A 50 9.85 18.99 -10.29
CA GLN A 50 9.61 19.38 -11.68
C GLN A 50 10.78 19.02 -12.61
N HIS A 51 11.92 18.61 -12.07
CA HIS A 51 13.07 18.25 -12.89
C HIS A 51 12.74 17.07 -13.83
N PRO A 52 13.08 17.18 -15.12
CA PRO A 52 12.86 16.09 -16.07
C PRO A 52 13.75 14.90 -15.74
N MET A 53 13.16 13.71 -15.76
CA MET A 53 13.87 12.46 -15.52
C MET A 53 13.93 11.66 -16.83
N ALA A 54 15.15 11.31 -17.28
CA ALA A 54 15.34 10.54 -18.49
C ALA A 54 16.36 9.42 -18.26
N VAL A 55 15.95 8.19 -18.55
CA VAL A 55 16.84 7.04 -18.68
C VAL A 55 16.73 6.59 -20.13
N SER A 56 17.65 7.08 -20.98
CA SER A 56 17.62 6.86 -22.42
C SER A 56 18.72 5.92 -22.89
N VAL A 57 18.34 4.97 -23.75
CA VAL A 57 19.27 4.08 -24.45
C VAL A 57 18.94 4.11 -25.93
N GLY A 58 19.86 4.60 -26.78
CA GLY A 58 19.70 4.62 -28.22
C GLY A 58 18.45 5.37 -28.73
N GLY A 59 18.03 6.45 -28.05
CA GLY A 59 16.84 7.23 -28.42
C GLY A 59 15.54 6.76 -27.76
N PHE A 60 15.53 5.61 -27.08
CA PHE A 60 14.41 5.16 -26.27
C PHE A 60 14.56 5.70 -24.84
N ASN A 61 13.54 6.40 -24.32
CA ASN A 61 13.50 6.87 -22.94
C ASN A 61 12.45 6.07 -22.15
N LEU A 62 12.87 5.37 -21.10
CA LEU A 62 12.01 4.56 -20.26
C LEU A 62 10.97 5.43 -19.51
N PHE A 63 11.37 6.64 -19.11
CA PHE A 63 10.46 7.58 -18.43
C PHE A 63 9.92 8.61 -19.43
N SER A 64 9.22 8.13 -20.46
CA SER A 64 8.51 8.97 -21.45
C SER A 64 7.03 8.63 -21.50
N HIS A 65 6.19 9.65 -21.47
CA HIS A 65 4.75 9.56 -21.65
C HIS A 65 4.31 10.51 -22.77
N GLY A 66 3.62 9.98 -23.78
CA GLY A 66 3.18 10.76 -24.92
C GLY A 66 4.30 11.49 -25.68
N GLY A 67 5.54 10.94 -25.69
CA GLY A 67 6.71 11.54 -26.36
C GLY A 67 7.46 12.61 -25.55
N HIS A 68 7.00 12.94 -24.34
CA HIS A 68 7.66 13.89 -23.42
C HIS A 68 8.32 13.15 -22.24
N SER A 69 9.46 13.66 -21.76
CA SER A 69 10.11 13.14 -20.57
C SER A 69 9.25 13.41 -19.33
N MET A 70 9.08 12.40 -18.49
CA MET A 70 8.38 12.55 -17.21
C MET A 70 9.24 13.38 -16.25
N ASN A 71 8.59 14.16 -15.37
CA ASN A 71 9.28 14.79 -14.26
C ASN A 71 9.39 13.83 -13.05
N VAL A 72 10.20 14.20 -12.06
CA VAL A 72 10.43 13.36 -10.86
C VAL A 72 9.11 13.06 -10.14
N MET A 73 8.18 14.02 -10.04
CA MET A 73 6.87 13.82 -9.43
C MET A 73 6.06 12.74 -10.15
N MET A 74 6.01 12.79 -11.49
CA MET A 74 5.31 11.77 -12.29
C MET A 74 5.92 10.38 -12.09
N VAL A 75 7.26 10.28 -12.05
CA VAL A 75 7.93 8.99 -11.80
C VAL A 75 7.59 8.46 -10.40
N ILE A 76 7.52 9.31 -9.39
CA ILE A 76 7.11 8.89 -8.04
C ILE A 76 5.64 8.43 -8.05
N ASN A 77 4.76 9.18 -8.67
CA ASN A 77 3.32 8.89 -8.65
C ASN A 77 2.94 7.69 -9.54
N ASP A 78 3.65 7.45 -10.64
CA ASP A 78 3.34 6.33 -11.54
C ASP A 78 4.19 5.09 -11.26
N PHE A 79 5.52 5.23 -11.19
CA PHE A 79 6.41 4.07 -11.07
C PHE A 79 6.51 3.55 -9.63
N LEU A 80 6.75 4.42 -8.63
CA LEU A 80 6.83 3.96 -7.24
C LEU A 80 5.46 3.48 -6.74
N MET A 81 4.37 4.14 -7.18
CA MET A 81 3.03 3.68 -6.84
C MET A 81 2.68 2.36 -7.54
N ALA A 82 3.20 2.06 -8.74
CA ALA A 82 3.05 0.73 -9.33
C ALA A 82 3.73 -0.36 -8.47
N ILE A 83 4.89 -0.06 -7.87
CA ILE A 83 5.57 -0.97 -6.92
C ILE A 83 4.74 -1.12 -5.63
N PHE A 84 4.16 -0.04 -5.13
CA PHE A 84 3.24 -0.08 -4.00
C PHE A 84 2.02 -0.97 -4.31
N PHE A 85 1.36 -0.75 -5.44
CA PHE A 85 0.21 -1.57 -5.85
C PHE A 85 0.57 -3.02 -6.20
N LEU A 86 1.82 -3.29 -6.58
CA LEU A 86 2.34 -4.66 -6.68
C LEU A 86 2.30 -5.35 -5.31
N SER A 87 2.76 -4.68 -4.25
CA SER A 87 2.71 -5.24 -2.89
C SER A 87 1.28 -5.42 -2.39
N VAL A 88 0.43 -4.41 -2.58
CA VAL A 88 -1.00 -4.50 -2.23
C VAL A 88 -1.66 -5.66 -2.98
N GLY A 89 -1.36 -5.83 -4.27
CA GLY A 89 -1.88 -6.95 -5.07
C GLY A 89 -1.40 -8.32 -4.59
N LEU A 90 -0.15 -8.43 -4.11
CA LEU A 90 0.36 -9.67 -3.48
C LEU A 90 -0.36 -9.95 -2.16
N GLU A 91 -0.56 -8.93 -1.33
CA GLU A 91 -1.30 -9.02 -0.08
C GLU A 91 -2.76 -9.42 -0.32
N ILE A 92 -3.46 -8.78 -1.26
CA ILE A 92 -4.82 -9.16 -1.69
C ILE A 92 -4.87 -10.63 -2.09
N LYS A 93 -3.92 -11.08 -2.93
CA LYS A 93 -3.88 -12.47 -3.39
C LYS A 93 -3.62 -13.44 -2.26
N ARG A 94 -2.74 -13.11 -1.31
CA ARG A 94 -2.50 -13.91 -0.11
C ARG A 94 -3.76 -14.02 0.75
N GLU A 95 -4.42 -12.88 1.01
CA GLU A 95 -5.65 -12.83 1.81
C GLU A 95 -6.79 -13.66 1.18
N ILE A 96 -6.92 -13.66 -0.16
CA ILE A 96 -7.91 -14.48 -0.87
C ILE A 96 -7.56 -15.98 -0.77
N LEU A 97 -6.28 -16.35 -0.81
CA LEU A 97 -5.87 -17.75 -0.84
C LEU A 97 -5.83 -18.41 0.55
N VAL A 98 -5.32 -17.72 1.55
CA VAL A 98 -5.04 -18.29 2.89
C VAL A 98 -5.43 -17.39 4.06
N GLY A 99 -5.80 -16.12 3.82
CA GLY A 99 -6.13 -15.15 4.85
C GLY A 99 -7.61 -15.07 5.20
N GLU A 100 -8.03 -13.92 5.70
CA GLU A 100 -9.42 -13.66 6.13
C GLU A 100 -10.41 -13.61 4.96
N LEU A 101 -9.95 -13.27 3.75
CA LEU A 101 -10.77 -13.26 2.55
C LEU A 101 -10.91 -14.67 1.90
N SER A 102 -10.24 -15.70 2.43
CA SER A 102 -10.28 -17.06 1.90
C SER A 102 -11.61 -17.80 2.14
N SER A 103 -12.41 -17.36 3.10
CA SER A 103 -13.71 -17.94 3.43
C SER A 103 -14.79 -16.87 3.38
N MET A 104 -15.89 -17.13 2.67
CA MET A 104 -17.04 -16.21 2.59
C MET A 104 -17.55 -15.76 3.95
N LYS A 105 -17.55 -16.65 4.95
CA LYS A 105 -18.02 -16.32 6.31
C LYS A 105 -17.14 -15.28 7.01
N LYS A 106 -15.83 -15.31 6.78
CA LYS A 106 -14.87 -14.36 7.36
C LYS A 106 -14.80 -13.08 6.54
N ALA A 107 -14.78 -13.20 5.22
CA ALA A 107 -14.64 -12.10 4.28
C ALA A 107 -15.83 -11.14 4.28
N LEU A 108 -17.03 -11.63 4.58
CA LEU A 108 -18.27 -10.90 4.36
C LEU A 108 -18.36 -9.62 5.21
N LEU A 109 -17.91 -9.65 6.47
CA LEU A 109 -17.93 -8.45 7.33
C LEU A 109 -16.98 -7.34 6.84
N PRO A 110 -15.68 -7.60 6.55
CA PRO A 110 -14.80 -6.60 5.95
C PRO A 110 -15.30 -6.10 4.60
N ILE A 111 -15.80 -6.97 3.72
CA ILE A 111 -16.30 -6.58 2.39
C ILE A 111 -17.51 -5.66 2.50
N ILE A 112 -18.50 -6.00 3.34
CA ILE A 112 -19.68 -5.15 3.55
C ILE A 112 -19.25 -3.81 4.16
N GLY A 113 -18.34 -3.84 5.14
CA GLY A 113 -17.76 -2.63 5.73
C GLY A 113 -17.06 -1.76 4.68
N ALA A 114 -16.25 -2.36 3.80
CA ALA A 114 -15.56 -1.66 2.71
C ALA A 114 -16.56 -1.07 1.70
N CYS A 115 -17.59 -1.80 1.30
CA CYS A 115 -18.66 -1.25 0.44
C CYS A 115 -19.30 0.00 1.06
N GLY A 116 -19.62 -0.04 2.36
CA GLY A 116 -20.11 1.14 3.06
C GLY A 116 -19.08 2.26 3.14
N GLY A 117 -17.82 1.89 3.43
CA GLY A 117 -16.68 2.79 3.51
C GLY A 117 -16.26 3.42 2.18
N MET A 118 -16.70 2.90 1.05
CA MET A 118 -16.55 3.51 -0.28
C MET A 118 -17.76 4.35 -0.66
N LEU A 119 -18.97 3.83 -0.51
CA LEU A 119 -20.19 4.49 -0.99
C LEU A 119 -20.55 5.74 -0.18
N VAL A 120 -20.50 5.66 1.15
CA VAL A 120 -20.94 6.78 2.01
C VAL A 120 -20.01 7.99 1.92
N PRO A 121 -18.66 7.85 1.93
CA PRO A 121 -17.77 8.99 1.71
C PRO A 121 -17.98 9.69 0.36
N VAL A 122 -18.23 8.92 -0.71
CA VAL A 122 -18.55 9.46 -2.04
C VAL A 122 -19.84 10.28 -1.98
N LEU A 123 -20.89 9.78 -1.31
CA LEU A 123 -22.14 10.51 -1.11
C LEU A 123 -21.95 11.77 -0.27
N VAL A 124 -21.19 11.69 0.81
CA VAL A 124 -20.86 12.86 1.64
C VAL A 124 -20.08 13.90 0.83
N PHE A 125 -19.09 13.46 0.06
CA PHE A 125 -18.36 14.36 -0.84
C PHE A 125 -19.30 15.04 -1.83
N ALA A 126 -20.17 14.29 -2.50
CA ALA A 126 -21.12 14.82 -3.48
C ALA A 126 -22.12 15.84 -2.87
N LEU A 127 -22.49 15.67 -1.61
CA LEU A 127 -23.39 16.60 -0.90
C LEU A 127 -22.73 17.93 -0.53
N PHE A 128 -21.44 17.90 -0.17
CA PHE A 128 -20.74 19.08 0.32
C PHE A 128 -19.87 19.76 -0.75
N CYS A 129 -19.56 19.06 -1.85
CA CYS A 129 -18.84 19.62 -2.97
C CYS A 129 -19.80 20.33 -3.93
N PRO A 130 -19.50 21.57 -4.36
CA PRO A 130 -20.30 22.27 -5.36
C PRO A 130 -20.50 21.42 -6.63
N ALA A 131 -21.65 21.57 -7.30
CA ALA A 131 -22.03 20.83 -8.51
C ALA A 131 -21.23 21.34 -9.74
N ASN A 132 -19.90 21.32 -9.65
CA ASN A 132 -18.97 21.68 -10.73
C ASN A 132 -18.26 20.40 -11.20
N ALA A 133 -18.32 20.10 -12.49
CA ALA A 133 -17.75 18.91 -13.09
C ALA A 133 -16.25 18.75 -12.81
N ALA A 134 -15.47 19.84 -12.74
CA ALA A 134 -14.05 19.79 -12.40
C ALA A 134 -13.84 19.39 -10.93
N MET A 135 -14.61 19.95 -9.99
CA MET A 135 -14.52 19.63 -8.56
C MET A 135 -14.99 18.21 -8.27
N GLN A 136 -16.02 17.74 -8.95
CA GLN A 136 -16.59 16.39 -8.74
C GLN A 136 -15.68 15.25 -9.21
N ARG A 137 -14.62 15.52 -9.97
CA ARG A 137 -13.59 14.51 -10.28
C ARG A 137 -12.95 13.93 -9.00
N GLY A 138 -12.95 14.66 -7.89
CA GLY A 138 -12.42 14.21 -6.61
C GLY A 138 -13.32 13.27 -5.80
N LEU A 139 -14.46 12.79 -6.32
CA LEU A 139 -15.42 11.92 -5.61
C LEU A 139 -14.78 10.69 -4.95
N ALA A 140 -13.74 10.12 -5.57
CA ALA A 140 -13.07 8.93 -5.07
C ALA A 140 -11.99 9.22 -4.00
N ILE A 141 -11.61 10.50 -3.78
CA ILE A 141 -10.54 10.85 -2.82
C ILE A 141 -10.82 10.35 -1.40
N PRO A 142 -12.03 10.55 -0.82
CA PRO A 142 -12.29 10.19 0.56
C PRO A 142 -12.64 8.69 0.76
N MET A 143 -12.62 7.87 -0.29
CA MET A 143 -12.97 6.45 -0.17
C MET A 143 -11.80 5.57 0.27
N ALA A 144 -10.56 6.02 0.13
CA ALA A 144 -9.37 5.21 0.45
C ALA A 144 -9.04 5.22 1.95
N THR A 145 -8.43 4.11 2.43
CA THR A 145 -7.88 3.97 3.78
C THR A 145 -6.39 3.69 3.69
N ASP A 146 -5.56 4.43 4.42
CA ASP A 146 -4.12 4.16 4.53
C ASP A 146 -3.86 3.08 5.59
N ILE A 147 -3.56 1.85 5.14
CA ILE A 147 -3.29 0.69 6.01
C ILE A 147 -2.10 0.96 6.93
N ALA A 148 -0.99 1.49 6.37
CA ALA A 148 0.26 1.66 7.11
C ALA A 148 0.08 2.64 8.28
N PHE A 149 -0.64 3.74 8.05
CA PHE A 149 -0.91 4.74 9.07
C PHE A 149 -1.96 4.24 10.07
N SER A 150 -3.04 3.62 9.60
CA SER A 150 -4.13 3.12 10.45
C SER A 150 -3.68 2.01 11.39
N LEU A 151 -2.90 1.03 10.91
CA LEU A 151 -2.27 0.02 11.76
C LEU A 151 -1.22 0.63 12.69
N GLY A 152 -0.52 1.67 12.24
CA GLY A 152 0.41 2.45 13.06
C GLY A 152 -0.28 3.06 14.28
N VAL A 153 -1.44 3.66 14.12
CA VAL A 153 -2.28 4.18 15.21
C VAL A 153 -2.69 3.07 16.18
N LEU A 154 -3.13 1.90 15.65
CA LEU A 154 -3.47 0.76 16.51
C LEU A 154 -2.26 0.20 17.25
N SER A 155 -1.06 0.28 16.68
CA SER A 155 0.17 -0.22 17.29
C SER A 155 0.60 0.54 18.55
N VAL A 156 0.18 1.81 18.69
CA VAL A 156 0.41 2.62 19.89
C VAL A 156 -0.19 1.96 21.13
N PHE A 157 -1.30 1.26 20.99
CA PHE A 157 -2.00 0.58 22.07
C PHE A 157 -1.50 -0.85 22.34
N LYS A 158 -0.46 -1.31 21.61
CA LYS A 158 0.25 -2.60 21.83
C LYS A 158 -0.71 -3.80 21.98
N THR A 159 -0.67 -4.42 23.15
CA THR A 159 -1.45 -5.63 23.52
C THR A 159 -2.90 -5.34 23.85
N ARG A 160 -3.26 -4.09 24.15
CA ARG A 160 -4.65 -3.71 24.50
C ARG A 160 -5.64 -3.88 23.35
N VAL A 161 -5.18 -3.78 22.09
CA VAL A 161 -6.02 -3.98 20.92
C VAL A 161 -6.15 -5.46 20.61
N PRO A 162 -7.35 -6.05 20.68
CA PRO A 162 -7.60 -7.42 20.28
C PRO A 162 -7.09 -7.69 18.85
N VAL A 163 -6.47 -8.86 18.65
CA VAL A 163 -5.94 -9.27 17.34
C VAL A 163 -7.04 -9.26 16.28
N SER A 164 -8.26 -9.66 16.64
CA SER A 164 -9.43 -9.66 15.76
C SER A 164 -9.79 -8.27 15.21
N LEU A 165 -9.56 -7.19 15.98
CA LEU A 165 -9.75 -5.80 15.48
C LEU A 165 -8.68 -5.39 14.48
N LYS A 166 -7.42 -5.78 14.71
CA LYS A 166 -6.32 -5.51 13.77
C LYS A 166 -6.57 -6.25 12.45
N VAL A 167 -6.97 -7.51 12.54
CA VAL A 167 -7.30 -8.36 11.40
C VAL A 167 -8.49 -7.80 10.63
N PHE A 168 -9.56 -7.36 11.31
CA PHE A 168 -10.69 -6.71 10.67
C PHE A 168 -10.28 -5.44 9.92
N LEU A 169 -9.49 -4.57 10.55
CA LEU A 169 -9.01 -3.33 9.91
C LEU A 169 -8.15 -3.64 8.67
N ALA A 170 -7.22 -4.59 8.77
CA ALA A 170 -6.39 -5.00 7.65
C ALA A 170 -7.22 -5.57 6.49
N ALA A 171 -8.13 -6.51 6.77
CA ALA A 171 -8.99 -7.09 5.76
C ALA A 171 -9.96 -6.07 5.11
N LEU A 172 -10.48 -5.12 5.90
CA LEU A 172 -11.31 -4.02 5.39
C LEU A 172 -10.49 -3.11 4.46
N ALA A 173 -9.28 -2.72 4.87
CA ALA A 173 -8.44 -1.83 4.07
C ALA A 173 -7.98 -2.51 2.77
N VAL A 174 -7.66 -3.82 2.80
CA VAL A 174 -7.38 -4.61 1.59
C VAL A 174 -8.59 -4.63 0.64
N ALA A 175 -9.81 -4.75 1.18
CA ALA A 175 -11.03 -4.70 0.37
C ALA A 175 -11.32 -3.29 -0.18
N ASP A 176 -11.03 -2.23 0.60
CA ASP A 176 -11.09 -0.83 0.16
C ASP A 176 -10.11 -0.55 -0.98
N ASP A 177 -8.86 -1.02 -0.85
CA ASP A 177 -7.83 -0.83 -1.88
C ASP A 177 -8.22 -1.52 -3.20
N LEU A 178 -8.78 -2.74 -3.11
CA LEU A 178 -9.30 -3.43 -4.30
C LEU A 178 -10.41 -2.61 -4.97
N GLY A 179 -11.35 -2.06 -4.19
CA GLY A 179 -12.39 -1.18 -4.69
C GLY A 179 -11.83 0.10 -5.29
N GLY A 180 -10.83 0.72 -4.64
CA GLY A 180 -10.12 1.91 -5.12
C GLY A 180 -9.45 1.67 -6.48
N ILE A 181 -8.76 0.54 -6.64
CA ILE A 181 -8.13 0.15 -7.91
C ILE A 181 -9.17 0.03 -9.04
N ILE A 182 -10.33 -0.59 -8.76
CA ILE A 182 -11.42 -0.72 -9.74
C ILE A 182 -11.96 0.66 -10.13
N VAL A 183 -12.16 1.56 -9.17
CA VAL A 183 -12.63 2.92 -9.42
C VAL A 183 -11.62 3.71 -10.23
N ILE A 184 -10.33 3.63 -9.91
CA ILE A 184 -9.26 4.26 -10.67
C ILE A 184 -9.27 3.75 -12.13
N ALA A 185 -9.38 2.44 -12.33
CA ALA A 185 -9.41 1.84 -13.65
C ALA A 185 -10.59 2.30 -14.51
N LEU A 186 -11.77 2.49 -13.91
CA LEU A 186 -13.00 2.81 -14.63
C LEU A 186 -13.20 4.31 -14.89
N PHE A 187 -12.81 5.16 -13.94
CA PHE A 187 -13.18 6.59 -13.96
C PHE A 187 -12.02 7.53 -14.29
N TYR A 188 -10.77 7.08 -14.19
CA TYR A 188 -9.58 7.93 -14.38
C TYR A 188 -8.76 7.55 -15.62
N SER A 189 -9.30 6.74 -16.52
CA SER A 189 -8.66 6.44 -17.81
C SER A 189 -8.79 7.65 -18.77
N SER A 190 -7.72 7.90 -19.54
CA SER A 190 -7.66 8.92 -20.59
C SER A 190 -7.91 8.30 -21.98
N ASP A 191 -7.55 9.02 -23.05
CA ASP A 191 -7.71 8.53 -24.42
C ASP A 191 -6.96 7.21 -24.64
N LEU A 192 -7.71 6.17 -25.04
CA LEU A 192 -7.18 4.81 -25.14
C LEU A 192 -6.41 4.58 -26.44
N SER A 193 -5.16 4.16 -26.33
CA SER A 193 -4.37 3.67 -27.46
C SER A 193 -4.50 2.14 -27.59
N TRP A 194 -5.23 1.71 -28.61
CA TRP A 194 -5.50 0.29 -28.87
C TRP A 194 -4.24 -0.55 -29.10
N LEU A 195 -3.18 0.06 -29.67
CA LEU A 195 -1.90 -0.62 -29.89
C LEU A 195 -1.24 -0.99 -28.57
N TYR A 196 -1.06 -0.01 -27.65
CA TYR A 196 -0.44 -0.25 -26.34
C TYR A 196 -1.31 -1.13 -25.45
N LEU A 197 -2.63 -1.03 -25.57
CA LEU A 197 -3.56 -1.90 -24.86
C LEU A 197 -3.41 -3.37 -25.34
N GLY A 198 -3.28 -3.60 -26.64
CA GLY A 198 -3.03 -4.94 -27.21
C GLY A 198 -1.69 -5.51 -26.76
N LEU A 199 -0.61 -4.68 -26.73
CA LEU A 199 0.69 -5.10 -26.23
C LEU A 199 0.66 -5.40 -24.71
N SER A 200 -0.09 -4.62 -23.94
CA SER A 200 -0.32 -4.89 -22.52
C SER A 200 -1.03 -6.24 -22.30
N ALA A 201 -2.07 -6.52 -23.08
CA ALA A 201 -2.78 -7.81 -23.04
C ALA A 201 -1.85 -8.98 -23.41
N LEU A 202 -0.95 -8.78 -24.38
CA LEU A 202 0.08 -9.79 -24.73
C LEU A 202 1.04 -10.06 -23.55
N CYS A 203 1.53 -9.01 -22.85
CA CYS A 203 2.37 -9.18 -21.67
C CYS A 203 1.65 -9.97 -20.58
N VAL A 204 0.38 -9.67 -20.33
CA VAL A 204 -0.45 -10.41 -19.37
C VAL A 204 -0.61 -11.86 -19.79
N ALA A 205 -0.90 -12.14 -21.06
CA ALA A 205 -1.01 -13.51 -21.59
C ALA A 205 0.31 -14.29 -21.41
N VAL A 206 1.46 -13.67 -21.68
CA VAL A 206 2.79 -14.29 -21.46
C VAL A 206 2.99 -14.63 -19.97
N MET A 207 2.63 -13.76 -19.05
CA MET A 207 2.74 -14.04 -17.61
C MET A 207 1.78 -15.15 -17.17
N ILE A 208 0.56 -15.19 -17.69
CA ILE A 208 -0.40 -16.26 -17.39
C ILE A 208 0.12 -17.61 -17.93
N ILE A 209 0.62 -17.66 -19.16
CA ILE A 209 1.21 -18.87 -19.76
C ILE A 209 2.41 -19.34 -18.93
N ALA A 210 3.28 -18.42 -18.50
CA ALA A 210 4.42 -18.72 -17.64
C ALA A 210 3.97 -19.28 -16.28
N ASN A 211 2.91 -18.74 -15.67
CA ASN A 211 2.34 -19.26 -14.43
C ASN A 211 1.81 -20.69 -14.61
N ILE A 212 1.03 -20.94 -15.66
CA ILE A 212 0.51 -22.29 -16.00
C ILE A 212 1.66 -23.26 -16.28
N SER A 213 2.72 -22.81 -16.97
CA SER A 213 3.95 -23.55 -17.23
C SER A 213 4.84 -23.71 -15.99
N LYS A 214 4.39 -23.27 -14.83
CA LYS A 214 5.10 -23.38 -13.53
C LYS A 214 6.45 -22.68 -13.51
N VAL A 215 6.63 -21.60 -14.26
CA VAL A 215 7.79 -20.70 -14.15
C VAL A 215 7.71 -19.95 -12.82
N ARG A 216 8.73 -20.08 -11.96
CA ARG A 216 8.72 -19.53 -10.59
C ARG A 216 9.80 -18.48 -10.35
N ALA A 217 10.55 -18.14 -11.38
CA ALA A 217 11.53 -17.07 -11.31
C ALA A 217 10.78 -15.73 -11.13
N LYS A 218 10.79 -15.18 -9.90
CA LYS A 218 10.20 -13.86 -9.62
C LYS A 218 10.75 -12.77 -10.53
N SER A 219 12.05 -12.84 -10.86
CA SER A 219 12.69 -11.90 -11.80
C SER A 219 12.01 -11.85 -13.17
N PHE A 220 11.50 -12.98 -13.66
CA PHE A 220 10.78 -13.04 -14.94
C PHE A 220 9.52 -12.16 -14.88
N TYR A 221 8.70 -12.32 -13.82
CA TYR A 221 7.47 -11.54 -13.66
C TYR A 221 7.75 -10.05 -13.44
N LEU A 222 8.83 -9.71 -12.73
CA LEU A 222 9.22 -8.32 -12.52
C LEU A 222 9.70 -7.65 -13.83
N VAL A 223 10.49 -8.35 -14.66
CA VAL A 223 10.95 -7.83 -15.94
C VAL A 223 9.77 -7.65 -16.92
N VAL A 224 8.93 -8.67 -17.07
CA VAL A 224 7.73 -8.56 -17.91
C VAL A 224 6.76 -7.51 -17.34
N GLY A 225 6.68 -7.41 -16.01
CA GLY A 225 5.89 -6.40 -15.30
C GLY A 225 6.35 -4.97 -15.58
N LEU A 226 7.67 -4.74 -15.68
CA LEU A 226 8.23 -3.43 -16.05
C LEU A 226 7.83 -3.06 -17.49
N VAL A 227 7.88 -4.03 -18.41
CA VAL A 227 7.40 -3.84 -19.80
C VAL A 227 5.90 -3.56 -19.80
N LEU A 228 5.10 -4.31 -19.03
CA LEU A 228 3.67 -4.07 -18.89
C LEU A 228 3.38 -2.67 -18.34
N TRP A 229 4.11 -2.22 -17.31
CA TRP A 229 3.97 -0.88 -16.76
C TRP A 229 4.20 0.19 -17.84
N TYR A 230 5.27 0.06 -18.64
CA TYR A 230 5.56 1.00 -19.72
C TYR A 230 4.47 1.00 -20.81
N MET A 231 3.96 -0.19 -21.19
CA MET A 231 2.88 -0.28 -22.17
C MET A 231 1.58 0.34 -21.62
N MET A 232 1.25 0.10 -20.36
CA MET A 232 0.08 0.71 -19.72
C MET A 232 0.21 2.22 -19.58
N LEU A 233 1.40 2.73 -19.23
CA LEU A 233 1.68 4.17 -19.17
C LEU A 233 1.32 4.90 -20.48
N ASN A 234 1.55 4.25 -21.63
CA ASN A 234 1.26 4.81 -22.95
C ASN A 234 -0.09 4.35 -23.54
N SER A 235 -0.88 3.57 -22.80
CA SER A 235 -2.18 3.04 -23.28
C SER A 235 -3.37 3.94 -22.96
N GLY A 236 -3.20 4.92 -22.05
CA GLY A 236 -4.30 5.73 -21.51
C GLY A 236 -4.96 5.14 -20.25
N ILE A 237 -4.56 3.93 -19.85
CA ILE A 237 -4.95 3.35 -18.55
C ILE A 237 -3.85 3.66 -17.53
N HIS A 238 -4.23 3.95 -16.26
CA HIS A 238 -3.24 4.24 -15.23
C HIS A 238 -2.21 3.12 -15.08
N ALA A 239 -0.93 3.48 -15.21
CA ALA A 239 0.20 2.57 -15.18
C ALA A 239 0.31 1.79 -13.85
N THR A 240 -0.19 2.35 -12.74
CA THR A 240 -0.17 1.74 -11.41
C THR A 240 -0.93 0.42 -11.32
N ILE A 241 -1.98 0.23 -12.15
CA ILE A 241 -2.77 -1.01 -12.23
C ILE A 241 -1.90 -2.19 -12.69
N SER A 242 -0.83 -1.93 -13.45
CA SER A 242 0.11 -2.97 -13.87
C SER A 242 0.70 -3.73 -12.69
N GLY A 243 0.99 -3.06 -11.58
CA GLY A 243 1.49 -3.69 -10.35
C GLY A 243 0.54 -4.77 -9.83
N VAL A 244 -0.75 -4.46 -9.76
CA VAL A 244 -1.78 -5.42 -9.32
C VAL A 244 -1.90 -6.60 -10.28
N ILE A 245 -1.90 -6.33 -11.59
CA ILE A 245 -1.98 -7.39 -12.61
C ILE A 245 -0.77 -8.33 -12.50
N VAL A 246 0.43 -7.80 -12.33
CA VAL A 246 1.66 -8.60 -12.11
C VAL A 246 1.51 -9.46 -10.86
N ALA A 247 1.06 -8.89 -9.73
CA ALA A 247 0.84 -9.63 -8.49
C ALA A 247 -0.12 -10.82 -8.69
N LEU A 248 -1.22 -10.59 -9.39
CA LEU A 248 -2.19 -11.63 -9.71
C LEU A 248 -1.60 -12.74 -10.61
N CYS A 249 -0.62 -12.42 -11.47
CA CYS A 249 0.05 -13.38 -12.33
C CYS A 249 1.14 -14.19 -11.62
N ILE A 250 1.74 -13.69 -10.52
CA ILE A 250 2.81 -14.39 -9.79
C ILE A 250 2.28 -15.68 -9.14
N PRO A 251 2.98 -16.84 -9.29
CA PRO A 251 2.49 -18.10 -8.75
C PRO A 251 2.56 -18.16 -7.21
N ALA A 252 1.47 -18.64 -6.59
CA ALA A 252 1.38 -18.91 -5.14
C ALA A 252 1.67 -20.37 -4.78
N THR A 253 1.95 -21.24 -5.78
CA THR A 253 2.14 -22.67 -5.58
C THR A 253 3.60 -23.08 -5.51
N LEU A 254 3.93 -24.09 -4.73
CA LEU A 254 5.27 -24.66 -4.62
C LEU A 254 5.61 -25.61 -5.79
N LYS A 255 6.89 -25.78 -6.11
CA LYS A 255 7.34 -26.71 -7.18
C LYS A 255 7.14 -28.18 -6.82
N LYS A 256 7.38 -28.50 -5.55
CA LYS A 256 7.16 -29.83 -4.95
C LYS A 256 6.39 -29.63 -3.66
N GLY A 257 5.67 -30.64 -3.21
CA GLY A 257 4.97 -30.56 -1.93
C GLY A 257 5.92 -30.26 -0.76
N THR A 258 5.44 -29.56 0.24
CA THR A 258 6.19 -29.19 1.44
C THR A 258 6.88 -30.37 2.10
N GLY A 259 6.24 -31.55 2.10
CA GLY A 259 6.82 -32.79 2.65
C GLY A 259 8.15 -33.19 2.02
N HIS A 260 8.33 -33.01 0.71
CA HIS A 260 9.59 -33.32 0.03
C HIS A 260 10.77 -32.45 0.53
N TYR A 261 10.51 -31.16 0.75
CA TYR A 261 11.55 -30.25 1.25
C TYR A 261 11.81 -30.48 2.74
N LEU A 262 10.77 -30.76 3.52
CA LEU A 262 10.88 -31.08 4.95
C LEU A 262 11.71 -32.34 5.16
N GLU A 263 11.48 -33.39 4.38
CA GLU A 263 12.26 -34.62 4.43
C GLU A 263 13.73 -34.39 4.07
N ARG A 264 13.99 -33.53 3.08
CA ARG A 264 15.36 -33.15 2.71
C ARG A 264 16.05 -32.39 3.84
N ILE A 265 15.38 -31.45 4.52
CA ILE A 265 15.92 -30.73 5.69
C ILE A 265 16.22 -31.74 6.80
N ARG A 266 15.27 -32.63 7.10
CA ARG A 266 15.45 -33.67 8.14
C ARG A 266 16.65 -34.56 7.88
N MET A 267 16.84 -35.00 6.62
CA MET A 267 18.00 -35.81 6.25
C MET A 267 19.34 -35.04 6.39
N GLN A 268 19.36 -33.76 6.11
CA GLN A 268 20.58 -32.97 6.26
C GLN A 268 20.90 -32.69 7.75
N ILE A 269 19.87 -32.40 8.56
CA ILE A 269 20.04 -32.20 9.99
C ILE A 269 20.53 -33.50 10.67
N SER A 270 20.00 -34.67 10.30
CA SER A 270 20.42 -35.93 10.88
C SER A 270 21.87 -36.34 10.55
N LYS A 271 22.46 -35.78 9.51
CA LYS A 271 23.83 -35.96 9.07
C LYS A 271 24.79 -34.89 9.61
N PHE A 272 24.26 -33.84 10.21
CA PHE A 272 25.07 -32.74 10.73
C PHE A 272 25.73 -33.20 12.02
N PRO A 273 27.06 -33.07 12.18
CA PRO A 273 27.74 -33.49 13.41
C PRO A 273 27.20 -32.67 14.60
N VAL A 274 26.95 -33.35 15.72
CA VAL A 274 26.54 -32.72 16.98
C VAL A 274 27.74 -31.93 17.49
N ILE A 275 27.65 -30.60 17.42
CA ILE A 275 28.65 -29.72 18.05
C ILE A 275 28.28 -29.64 19.52
N ASP A 276 29.26 -29.95 20.38
CA ASP A 276 29.08 -29.85 21.84
C ASP A 276 28.76 -28.39 22.21
N VAL A 277 27.62 -28.21 22.83
CA VAL A 277 27.06 -26.85 23.10
C VAL A 277 27.81 -26.14 24.23
N ASP A 278 28.65 -26.87 24.99
CA ASP A 278 29.33 -26.34 26.15
C ASP A 278 30.59 -25.51 25.86
N ASP A 279 31.04 -25.45 24.60
CA ASP A 279 32.25 -24.71 24.22
C ASP A 279 31.93 -23.37 23.52
N LEU A 280 31.18 -22.49 24.17
CA LEU A 280 30.84 -21.15 23.70
C LEU A 280 32.04 -20.23 23.40
N HIS A 281 33.27 -20.63 23.81
CA HIS A 281 34.50 -19.84 23.64
C HIS A 281 35.45 -20.36 22.53
N LYS A 282 35.12 -21.46 21.85
CA LYS A 282 35.92 -21.93 20.71
C LYS A 282 35.47 -21.29 19.42
N THR A 283 36.45 -20.83 18.65
CA THR A 283 36.21 -20.38 17.28
C THR A 283 35.72 -21.57 16.44
N VAL A 284 34.43 -21.62 16.13
CA VAL A 284 33.85 -22.67 15.29
C VAL A 284 34.08 -22.35 13.85
N VAL A 285 35.06 -23.00 13.22
CA VAL A 285 35.28 -22.96 11.77
C VAL A 285 34.66 -24.22 11.17
N LEU A 286 33.59 -24.04 10.43
CA LEU A 286 32.87 -25.14 9.78
C LEU A 286 33.68 -25.70 8.60
N THR A 287 33.66 -27.00 8.45
CA THR A 287 34.24 -27.67 7.28
C THR A 287 33.45 -27.37 6.02
N HIS A 288 34.04 -27.56 4.84
CA HIS A 288 33.35 -27.34 3.55
C HIS A 288 32.06 -28.17 3.43
N ASN A 289 32.06 -29.40 3.94
CA ASN A 289 30.88 -30.26 3.95
C ASN A 289 29.75 -29.75 4.85
N GLU A 290 30.08 -29.23 6.05
CA GLU A 290 29.12 -28.65 6.98
C GLU A 290 28.49 -27.40 6.39
N ILE A 291 29.30 -26.51 5.78
CA ILE A 291 28.80 -25.34 5.05
C ILE A 291 27.87 -25.77 3.91
N HIS A 292 28.21 -26.82 3.16
CA HIS A 292 27.38 -27.33 2.08
C HIS A 292 26.05 -27.90 2.60
N MET A 293 26.04 -28.61 3.73
CA MET A 293 24.82 -29.09 4.38
C MET A 293 23.93 -27.95 4.85
N LEU A 294 24.48 -26.91 5.51
CA LEU A 294 23.72 -25.74 5.93
C LEU A 294 23.12 -24.99 4.74
N LYS A 295 23.90 -24.77 3.67
CA LYS A 295 23.38 -24.16 2.42
C LYS A 295 22.30 -25.01 1.75
N SER A 296 22.37 -26.34 1.88
CA SER A 296 21.33 -27.24 1.36
C SER A 296 20.03 -27.14 2.19
N ILE A 297 20.14 -26.96 3.52
CA ILE A 297 18.99 -26.71 4.42
C ILE A 297 18.37 -25.36 4.08
N GLU A 298 19.17 -24.29 4.02
CA GLU A 298 18.75 -22.94 3.62
C GLU A 298 17.99 -22.97 2.28
N SER A 299 18.61 -23.54 1.24
CA SER A 299 17.97 -23.68 -0.10
C SER A 299 16.69 -24.54 -0.09
N ALA A 300 16.56 -25.50 0.83
CA ALA A 300 15.33 -26.27 0.95
C ALA A 300 14.25 -25.49 1.68
N ALA A 301 14.60 -24.72 2.70
CA ALA A 301 13.71 -23.83 3.42
C ALA A 301 13.15 -22.72 2.50
N ASP A 302 14.03 -22.04 1.75
CA ASP A 302 13.62 -21.01 0.77
C ASP A 302 12.64 -21.55 -0.27
N LYS A 303 12.82 -22.81 -0.72
CA LYS A 303 11.94 -23.47 -1.69
C LYS A 303 10.58 -23.88 -1.10
N MET A 304 10.41 -23.85 0.20
CA MET A 304 9.12 -24.04 0.88
C MET A 304 8.28 -22.77 0.91
N ILE A 305 8.89 -21.61 0.72
CA ILE A 305 8.17 -20.34 0.61
C ILE A 305 7.69 -20.18 -0.83
N SER A 306 6.45 -19.78 -1.03
CA SER A 306 5.92 -19.51 -2.36
C SER A 306 6.55 -18.24 -2.97
N PRO A 307 6.72 -18.16 -4.31
CA PRO A 307 7.22 -16.93 -4.94
C PRO A 307 6.42 -15.67 -4.58
N LEU A 308 5.12 -15.82 -4.34
CA LEU A 308 4.24 -14.76 -3.87
C LEU A 308 4.69 -14.24 -2.50
N GLN A 309 4.80 -15.12 -1.51
CA GLN A 309 5.18 -14.75 -0.13
C GLN A 309 6.61 -14.20 -0.05
N ASP A 310 7.56 -14.85 -0.75
CA ASP A 310 8.96 -14.41 -0.80
C ASP A 310 9.09 -12.99 -1.41
N LEU A 311 8.31 -12.67 -2.42
CA LEU A 311 8.30 -11.33 -3.01
C LEU A 311 7.60 -10.31 -2.09
N GLU A 312 6.48 -10.68 -1.48
CA GLU A 312 5.75 -9.84 -0.52
C GLU A 312 6.65 -9.44 0.65
N ASP A 313 7.31 -10.42 1.28
CA ASP A 313 8.24 -10.18 2.40
C ASP A 313 9.44 -9.31 1.99
N SER A 314 9.98 -9.54 0.78
CA SER A 314 11.10 -8.74 0.25
C SER A 314 10.69 -7.29 0.00
N LEU A 315 9.49 -7.04 -0.52
CA LEU A 315 8.99 -5.71 -0.83
C LEU A 315 8.54 -4.94 0.40
N HIS A 316 8.01 -5.61 1.43
CA HIS A 316 7.46 -4.97 2.63
C HIS A 316 8.40 -3.95 3.27
N GLY A 317 9.70 -4.28 3.38
CA GLY A 317 10.70 -3.36 3.91
C GLY A 317 10.95 -2.15 3.02
N VAL A 318 11.06 -2.37 1.71
CA VAL A 318 11.31 -1.30 0.72
C VAL A 318 10.12 -0.35 0.66
N ILE A 319 8.91 -0.88 0.68
CA ILE A 319 7.69 -0.08 0.60
C ILE A 319 7.52 0.78 1.84
N ASN A 320 7.59 0.18 3.01
CA ASN A 320 7.30 0.88 4.26
C ASN A 320 8.37 1.90 4.69
N PHE A 321 9.65 1.69 4.29
CA PHE A 321 10.75 2.58 4.68
C PHE A 321 11.30 3.45 3.57
N PHE A 322 10.90 3.23 2.31
CA PHE A 322 11.37 4.01 1.18
C PHE A 322 10.23 4.53 0.30
N VAL A 323 9.38 3.65 -0.26
CA VAL A 323 8.37 4.06 -1.26
C VAL A 323 7.32 4.98 -0.64
N ILE A 324 6.67 4.55 0.44
CA ILE A 324 5.60 5.34 1.10
C ILE A 324 6.16 6.63 1.71
N PRO A 325 7.30 6.64 2.44
CA PRO A 325 7.87 7.90 2.95
C PRO A 325 8.29 8.87 1.86
N LEU A 326 8.88 8.38 0.75
CA LEU A 326 9.27 9.24 -0.37
C LEU A 326 8.03 9.81 -1.09
N PHE A 327 7.01 8.98 -1.30
CA PHE A 327 5.72 9.43 -1.85
C PHE A 327 5.09 10.50 -0.95
N ALA A 328 5.06 10.28 0.37
CA ALA A 328 4.53 11.25 1.31
C ALA A 328 5.35 12.55 1.31
N PHE A 329 6.68 12.45 1.27
CA PHE A 329 7.56 13.62 1.20
C PHE A 329 7.32 14.44 -0.07
N ALA A 330 7.10 13.79 -1.22
CA ALA A 330 6.82 14.47 -2.48
C ALA A 330 5.42 15.09 -2.54
N ASN A 331 4.41 14.39 -2.02
CA ASN A 331 3.01 14.77 -2.21
C ASN A 331 2.37 15.58 -1.06
N ALA A 332 2.90 15.47 0.19
CA ALA A 332 2.35 16.18 1.33
C ALA A 332 2.78 17.65 1.42
N GLY A 333 3.73 18.11 0.60
CA GLY A 333 4.16 19.51 0.58
C GLY A 333 3.09 20.40 -0.05
N VAL A 334 2.31 21.06 0.80
CA VAL A 334 1.27 22.02 0.40
C VAL A 334 1.74 23.43 0.75
N ASP A 335 1.65 24.34 -0.22
CA ASP A 335 1.95 25.75 -0.03
C ASP A 335 0.80 26.46 0.67
N LEU A 336 0.93 26.67 1.97
CA LEU A 336 -0.09 27.32 2.78
C LEU A 336 -0.17 28.84 2.53
N SER A 337 0.87 29.45 1.94
CA SER A 337 0.90 30.91 1.70
C SER A 337 -0.04 31.35 0.59
N GLN A 338 -0.36 30.44 -0.34
CA GLN A 338 -1.27 30.70 -1.48
C GLN A 338 -2.72 30.29 -1.17
N MET A 339 -2.98 29.71 -0.01
CA MET A 339 -4.30 29.22 0.36
C MET A 339 -5.03 30.20 1.28
N SER A 340 -6.28 30.47 0.98
CA SER A 340 -7.15 31.11 1.95
C SER A 340 -7.64 30.06 2.95
N ILE A 341 -7.62 30.40 4.24
CA ILE A 341 -8.22 29.53 5.28
C ILE A 341 -9.69 29.23 4.96
N GLY A 342 -10.38 30.13 4.24
CA GLY A 342 -11.73 29.89 3.71
C GLY A 342 -11.82 28.72 2.73
N GLY A 343 -10.78 28.43 1.93
CA GLY A 343 -10.75 27.30 1.00
C GLY A 343 -10.75 25.92 1.67
N LEU A 344 -10.25 25.82 2.92
CA LEU A 344 -10.33 24.59 3.72
C LEU A 344 -11.76 24.28 4.19
N PHE A 345 -12.54 25.33 4.49
CA PHE A 345 -13.91 25.22 5.01
C PHE A 345 -14.97 25.39 3.91
N SER A 346 -14.58 25.34 2.64
CA SER A 346 -15.46 25.40 1.47
C SER A 346 -14.93 24.52 0.34
N GLY A 347 -15.78 24.17 -0.61
CA GLY A 347 -15.37 23.45 -1.81
C GLY A 347 -14.84 22.04 -1.57
N VAL A 348 -13.78 21.69 -2.29
CA VAL A 348 -13.20 20.34 -2.31
C VAL A 348 -12.56 19.96 -0.97
N GLY A 349 -11.86 20.89 -0.32
CA GLY A 349 -11.17 20.60 0.95
C GLY A 349 -12.12 20.15 2.05
N LEU A 350 -13.23 20.86 2.25
CA LEU A 350 -14.27 20.50 3.21
C LEU A 350 -14.93 19.16 2.86
N ALA A 351 -15.27 18.96 1.58
CA ALA A 351 -15.94 17.75 1.12
C ALA A 351 -15.06 16.49 1.33
N VAL A 352 -13.77 16.59 1.06
CA VAL A 352 -12.78 15.51 1.33
C VAL A 352 -12.65 15.26 2.83
N MET A 353 -12.48 16.30 3.63
CA MET A 353 -12.33 16.19 5.09
C MET A 353 -13.56 15.52 5.73
N LEU A 354 -14.78 15.99 5.39
CA LEU A 354 -16.01 15.39 5.89
C LEU A 354 -16.23 13.98 5.38
N GLY A 355 -15.89 13.71 4.11
CA GLY A 355 -15.93 12.38 3.54
C GLY A 355 -15.06 11.38 4.30
N LEU A 356 -13.83 11.77 4.67
CA LEU A 356 -12.93 10.94 5.45
C LEU A 356 -13.38 10.78 6.91
N VAL A 357 -13.68 11.87 7.61
CA VAL A 357 -13.98 11.83 9.05
C VAL A 357 -15.37 11.25 9.32
N VAL A 358 -16.37 11.78 8.64
CA VAL A 358 -17.78 11.44 8.88
C VAL A 358 -18.23 10.33 7.94
N GLY A 359 -17.97 10.49 6.65
CA GLY A 359 -18.43 9.53 5.63
C GLY A 359 -17.86 8.14 5.83
N LYS A 360 -16.56 8.04 6.06
CA LYS A 360 -15.88 6.75 6.26
C LYS A 360 -16.36 6.05 7.54
N PHE A 361 -16.43 6.79 8.65
CA PHE A 361 -16.96 6.25 9.91
C PHE A 361 -18.41 5.74 9.74
N LEU A 362 -19.30 6.59 9.24
CA LEU A 362 -20.70 6.22 9.06
C LEU A 362 -20.84 5.05 8.08
N GLY A 363 -20.10 5.06 6.98
CA GLY A 363 -20.16 3.99 5.98
C GLY A 363 -19.75 2.64 6.54
N VAL A 364 -18.54 2.55 7.09
CA VAL A 364 -18.04 1.30 7.65
C VAL A 364 -18.91 0.82 8.83
N PHE A 365 -19.24 1.71 9.74
CA PHE A 365 -19.98 1.34 10.94
C PHE A 365 -21.43 0.92 10.62
N THR A 366 -22.19 1.71 9.85
CA THR A 366 -23.60 1.42 9.59
C THR A 366 -23.79 0.17 8.75
N PHE A 367 -22.98 -0.02 7.71
CA PHE A 367 -23.08 -1.22 6.87
C PHE A 367 -22.71 -2.49 7.66
N SER A 368 -21.64 -2.43 8.47
CA SER A 368 -21.27 -3.53 9.36
C SER A 368 -22.34 -3.78 10.43
N TRP A 369 -22.91 -2.73 11.02
CA TRP A 369 -23.96 -2.85 12.02
C TRP A 369 -25.22 -3.49 11.44
N ILE A 370 -25.65 -3.05 10.25
CA ILE A 370 -26.80 -3.65 9.54
C ILE A 370 -26.53 -5.13 9.27
N ALA A 371 -25.35 -5.48 8.74
CA ALA A 371 -25.00 -6.86 8.42
C ALA A 371 -24.99 -7.78 9.66
N ILE A 372 -24.54 -7.25 10.81
CA ILE A 372 -24.56 -7.99 12.08
C ILE A 372 -25.99 -8.08 12.64
N LYS A 373 -26.76 -6.99 12.57
CA LYS A 373 -28.16 -6.96 13.05
C LYS A 373 -29.07 -7.90 12.27
N THR A 374 -28.85 -8.01 10.95
CA THR A 374 -29.58 -8.95 10.07
C THR A 374 -29.06 -10.39 10.19
N LYS A 375 -28.09 -10.65 11.07
CA LYS A 375 -27.48 -11.98 11.31
C LYS A 375 -26.80 -12.59 10.06
N ILE A 376 -26.46 -11.77 9.05
CA ILE A 376 -25.69 -12.20 7.88
C ILE A 376 -24.27 -12.52 8.31
N VAL A 377 -23.72 -11.73 9.23
CA VAL A 377 -22.39 -11.90 9.83
C VAL A 377 -22.45 -11.74 11.34
N THR A 378 -21.42 -12.20 12.04
CA THR A 378 -21.28 -12.06 13.49
C THR A 378 -20.14 -11.11 13.83
N LEU A 379 -20.29 -10.33 14.89
CA LEU A 379 -19.19 -9.54 15.44
C LEU A 379 -18.06 -10.49 15.90
N PRO A 380 -16.79 -10.24 15.55
CA PRO A 380 -15.70 -11.10 15.99
C PRO A 380 -15.65 -11.20 17.53
N ALA A 381 -15.32 -12.40 18.02
CA ALA A 381 -15.33 -12.68 19.45
C ALA A 381 -14.41 -11.74 20.24
N GLY A 382 -14.86 -11.30 21.41
CA GLY A 382 -14.09 -10.46 22.31
C GLY A 382 -14.04 -8.98 21.95
N ILE A 383 -14.84 -8.53 20.97
CA ILE A 383 -14.91 -7.11 20.56
C ILE A 383 -16.18 -6.47 21.12
N SER A 384 -16.01 -5.33 21.83
CA SER A 384 -17.15 -4.47 22.19
C SER A 384 -17.56 -3.57 21.02
N TRP A 385 -18.83 -3.19 20.96
CA TRP A 385 -19.33 -2.25 19.95
C TRP A 385 -18.60 -0.90 19.97
N ASN A 386 -18.22 -0.43 21.16
CA ASN A 386 -17.49 0.83 21.32
C ASN A 386 -16.07 0.73 20.75
N ALA A 387 -15.37 -0.38 20.97
CA ALA A 387 -14.05 -0.62 20.38
C ALA A 387 -14.14 -0.78 18.85
N PHE A 388 -15.17 -1.45 18.35
CA PHE A 388 -15.44 -1.58 16.91
C PHE A 388 -15.69 -0.20 16.29
N ALA A 389 -16.57 0.63 16.88
CA ALA A 389 -16.81 1.99 16.41
C ALA A 389 -15.54 2.85 16.40
N SER A 390 -14.68 2.70 17.44
CA SER A 390 -13.39 3.43 17.49
C SER A 390 -12.46 3.06 16.33
N VAL A 391 -12.42 1.79 15.93
CA VAL A 391 -11.63 1.35 14.76
C VAL A 391 -12.26 1.87 13.46
N CYS A 392 -13.59 1.94 13.35
CA CYS A 392 -14.25 2.53 12.18
C CYS A 392 -13.89 4.02 12.01
N VAL A 393 -13.62 4.77 13.10
CA VAL A 393 -13.10 6.15 13.01
C VAL A 393 -11.67 6.16 12.46
N VAL A 394 -10.82 5.23 12.89
CA VAL A 394 -9.44 5.10 12.38
C VAL A 394 -9.42 4.80 10.87
N CYS A 395 -10.42 4.12 10.33
CA CYS A 395 -10.55 3.90 8.87
C CYS A 395 -10.65 5.20 8.07
N GLY A 396 -11.00 6.34 8.69
CA GLY A 396 -11.00 7.66 8.07
C GLY A 396 -9.62 8.24 7.78
N ILE A 397 -8.53 7.54 8.12
CA ILE A 397 -7.16 7.93 7.77
C ILE A 397 -6.92 7.50 6.32
N GLY A 398 -7.07 8.43 5.36
CA GLY A 398 -6.88 8.15 3.94
C GLY A 398 -5.49 8.45 3.40
N PHE A 399 -4.82 9.37 4.02
CA PHE A 399 -3.49 9.95 3.81
C PHE A 399 -2.83 9.65 2.44
N THR A 400 -1.89 8.67 2.34
CA THR A 400 -1.09 8.44 1.12
C THR A 400 -1.95 8.04 -0.09
N VAL A 401 -2.89 7.13 0.09
CA VAL A 401 -3.75 6.66 -1.02
C VAL A 401 -4.74 7.74 -1.44
N SER A 402 -5.32 8.48 -0.50
CA SER A 402 -6.19 9.61 -0.82
C SER A 402 -5.44 10.75 -1.53
N MET A 403 -4.16 11.02 -1.17
CA MET A 403 -3.33 11.99 -1.88
C MET A 403 -3.03 11.54 -3.31
N PHE A 404 -2.77 10.25 -3.52
CA PHE A 404 -2.57 9.68 -4.84
C PHE A 404 -3.83 9.85 -5.70
N ILE A 405 -5.02 9.54 -5.17
CA ILE A 405 -6.27 9.72 -5.90
C ILE A 405 -6.55 11.21 -6.17
N ALA A 406 -6.16 12.12 -5.25
CA ALA A 406 -6.28 13.56 -5.47
C ALA A 406 -5.41 14.04 -6.64
N ASP A 407 -4.17 13.54 -6.72
CA ASP A 407 -3.28 13.82 -7.85
C ASP A 407 -3.87 13.32 -9.17
N LEU A 408 -4.36 12.07 -9.21
CA LEU A 408 -5.05 11.52 -10.40
C LEU A 408 -6.29 12.33 -10.81
N SER A 409 -7.01 12.86 -9.81
CA SER A 409 -8.26 13.58 -10.04
C SER A 409 -8.05 14.96 -10.71
N TYR A 410 -6.97 15.65 -10.31
CA TYR A 410 -6.84 17.07 -10.60
C TYR A 410 -5.60 17.46 -11.42
N SER A 411 -4.54 16.63 -11.48
CA SER A 411 -3.31 16.96 -12.21
C SER A 411 -3.53 17.19 -13.70
N ALA A 412 -4.49 16.50 -14.30
CA ALA A 412 -4.84 16.65 -15.73
C ALA A 412 -5.60 17.95 -16.08
N LEU A 413 -6.01 18.76 -15.08
CA LEU A 413 -6.82 19.99 -15.30
C LEU A 413 -5.97 21.26 -15.48
N GLY A 414 -4.65 21.16 -15.58
CA GLY A 414 -3.75 22.30 -15.73
C GLY A 414 -3.78 23.27 -14.53
N GLU A 415 -3.72 24.59 -14.75
CA GLU A 415 -3.64 25.59 -13.67
C GLU A 415 -4.84 25.56 -12.72
N ALA A 416 -6.06 25.36 -13.24
CA ALA A 416 -7.25 25.22 -12.38
C ALA A 416 -7.18 23.97 -11.50
N GLY A 417 -6.51 22.92 -11.95
CA GLY A 417 -6.28 21.69 -11.20
C GLY A 417 -5.33 21.86 -10.02
N ILE A 418 -4.35 22.74 -10.10
CA ILE A 418 -3.37 22.98 -9.04
C ILE A 418 -4.06 23.46 -7.76
N THR A 419 -4.99 24.40 -7.87
CA THR A 419 -5.74 24.92 -6.72
C THR A 419 -6.62 23.83 -6.10
N LEU A 420 -7.37 23.08 -6.92
CA LEU A 420 -8.22 21.98 -6.46
C LEU A 420 -7.41 20.85 -5.82
N LEU A 421 -6.24 20.53 -6.38
CA LEU A 421 -5.31 19.54 -5.83
C LEU A 421 -4.80 19.96 -4.45
N ASN A 422 -4.40 21.22 -4.29
CA ASN A 422 -3.92 21.73 -3.02
C ASN A 422 -5.03 21.74 -1.96
N GLU A 423 -6.26 22.15 -2.30
CA GLU A 423 -7.42 22.05 -1.43
C GLU A 423 -7.70 20.60 -1.02
N ALA A 424 -7.68 19.68 -1.97
CA ALA A 424 -7.87 18.26 -1.72
C ALA A 424 -6.80 17.69 -0.78
N LYS A 425 -5.52 17.95 -1.06
CA LYS A 425 -4.38 17.53 -0.21
C LYS A 425 -4.53 18.04 1.21
N LEU A 426 -4.91 19.31 1.38
CA LEU A 426 -5.14 19.88 2.71
C LEU A 426 -6.34 19.21 3.41
N GLY A 427 -7.44 18.95 2.68
CA GLY A 427 -8.60 18.20 3.18
C GLY A 427 -8.22 16.79 3.63
N VAL A 428 -7.37 16.09 2.87
CA VAL A 428 -6.84 14.76 3.22
C VAL A 428 -5.99 14.81 4.47
N LEU A 429 -5.05 15.78 4.58
CA LEU A 429 -4.19 15.96 5.76
C LEU A 429 -5.02 16.22 7.02
N CYS A 430 -5.89 17.21 6.97
CA CYS A 430 -6.75 17.57 8.10
C CYS A 430 -7.69 16.42 8.48
N GLY A 431 -8.36 15.80 7.51
CA GLY A 431 -9.25 14.67 7.74
C GLY A 431 -8.53 13.46 8.37
N SER A 432 -7.34 13.14 7.88
CA SER A 432 -6.53 12.04 8.41
C SER A 432 -6.04 12.32 9.84
N VAL A 433 -5.59 13.54 10.14
CA VAL A 433 -5.17 13.93 11.49
C VAL A 433 -6.36 13.90 12.47
N ILE A 434 -7.50 14.45 12.07
CA ILE A 434 -8.71 14.43 12.89
C ILE A 434 -9.14 12.98 13.18
N SER A 435 -9.20 12.12 12.17
CA SER A 435 -9.55 10.71 12.32
C SER A 435 -8.54 9.96 13.22
N ALA A 436 -7.25 10.24 13.08
CA ALA A 436 -6.21 9.64 13.92
C ALA A 436 -6.37 10.07 15.40
N VAL A 437 -6.52 11.36 15.68
CA VAL A 437 -6.67 11.89 17.03
C VAL A 437 -7.96 11.37 17.67
N LEU A 438 -9.10 11.48 16.98
CA LEU A 438 -10.38 10.98 17.47
C LEU A 438 -10.34 9.47 17.71
N GLY A 439 -9.75 8.70 16.76
CA GLY A 439 -9.55 7.28 16.90
C GLY A 439 -8.70 6.91 18.12
N CYS A 440 -7.57 7.60 18.34
CA CYS A 440 -6.74 7.42 19.53
C CYS A 440 -7.50 7.73 20.84
N VAL A 441 -8.22 8.83 20.90
CA VAL A 441 -9.01 9.20 22.09
C VAL A 441 -10.10 8.18 22.38
N LEU A 442 -10.82 7.74 21.36
CA LEU A 442 -11.87 6.75 21.53
C LEU A 442 -11.30 5.39 21.91
N LEU A 443 -10.23 4.91 21.26
CA LEU A 443 -9.57 3.66 21.60
C LEU A 443 -9.02 3.68 23.03
N SER A 444 -8.43 4.79 23.47
CA SER A 444 -7.92 4.90 24.85
C SER A 444 -9.00 4.73 25.92
N ARG A 445 -10.25 5.12 25.61
CA ARG A 445 -11.41 5.01 26.50
C ARG A 445 -12.15 3.66 26.41
N THR A 446 -12.11 3.01 25.24
CA THR A 446 -12.93 1.82 24.96
C THR A 446 -12.16 0.51 25.14
N LEU A 447 -10.83 0.56 25.08
CA LEU A 447 -9.99 -0.61 25.30
C LEU A 447 -9.77 -0.86 26.81
N PRO A 448 -9.67 -2.12 27.24
CA PRO A 448 -9.37 -2.45 28.64
C PRO A 448 -8.08 -1.76 29.08
N LYS A 449 -8.04 -1.27 30.32
CA LYS A 449 -6.80 -0.78 30.91
C LYS A 449 -5.84 -1.95 31.11
N GLU A 450 -4.54 -1.73 30.95
CA GLU A 450 -3.56 -2.71 31.37
C GLU A 450 -3.71 -2.86 32.88
N ASP A 451 -4.02 -4.09 33.35
CA ASP A 451 -3.87 -4.43 34.75
C ASP A 451 -2.36 -4.36 35.04
N CYS A 452 -1.96 -3.41 35.87
CA CYS A 452 -0.58 -3.22 36.35
C CYS A 452 -0.14 -4.39 37.19
#